data_812b3545f0bd5f98e8771f09a15d00d1
#
_entry.id   812b3545f0bd5f98e8771f09a15d00d1
#
_cell.length_a   1.000
_cell.length_b   1.000
_cell.length_c   1.000
_cell.angle_alpha   90.00
_cell.angle_beta   90.00
_cell.angle_gamma   90.00
#
_symmetry.space_group_name_H-M   'P 1'
#
loop_
_entity.id
_entity.type
_entity.pdbx_description
1 polymer ?
#
loop_
_entity_poly.entity_id
_entity_poly.type
_entity_poly.pdbx_seq_one_letter_code
_entity_poly.pdbx_strand_id
1 'polypeptide(L)'
;MLKFSHLAIRDYAMHCPFCAAEDTKVIDSRLVAEGDQVRRRRECLSCSERYTTYEVAELVMPRIIKQNGNREPFDEAKMRAGFTRALEKRPVSTEDIEAVINKIKNALRATGEREVKSVILGELVMDNLKQLDKVAYVRFASVYRSFEDISEFRDAIESLESEPRSH
;
A
#
# COMPACT_ATOMS: atom_id res chain seq x y z
N MET A 1 4.89 -37.09 16.41
CA MET A 1 3.44 -36.94 16.11
C MET A 1 2.92 -35.77 16.95
N LEU A 2 2.98 -34.57 16.43
CA LEU A 2 2.50 -33.36 17.10
C LEU A 2 1.01 -33.21 16.79
N LYS A 3 0.18 -33.36 17.81
CA LYS A 3 -1.26 -33.10 17.75
C LYS A 3 -1.45 -31.58 17.67
N PHE A 4 -1.79 -31.06 16.50
CA PHE A 4 -2.37 -29.74 16.36
C PHE A 4 -3.74 -29.75 17.05
N SER A 5 -3.82 -29.16 18.24
CA SER A 5 -5.09 -28.84 18.88
C SER A 5 -5.79 -27.82 17.98
N HIS A 6 -6.93 -28.20 17.38
CA HIS A 6 -7.86 -27.26 16.77
C HIS A 6 -8.30 -26.29 17.86
N LEU A 7 -7.66 -25.08 17.89
CA LEU A 7 -8.33 -23.93 18.51
C LEU A 7 -9.60 -23.72 17.66
N ALA A 8 -10.74 -23.98 18.27
CA ALA A 8 -12.02 -23.64 17.70
C ALA A 8 -12.02 -22.13 17.44
N ILE A 9 -11.86 -21.74 16.17
CA ILE A 9 -12.15 -20.37 15.74
C ILE A 9 -13.64 -20.22 16.08
N ARG A 10 -13.96 -19.43 17.12
CA ARG A 10 -15.33 -19.01 17.35
C ARG A 10 -15.74 -18.29 16.08
N ASP A 11 -16.67 -18.87 15.32
CA ASP A 11 -17.34 -18.20 14.22
C ASP A 11 -18.04 -16.97 14.80
N TYR A 12 -17.38 -15.80 14.75
CA TYR A 12 -18.01 -14.54 15.06
C TYR A 12 -19.03 -14.24 13.96
N ALA A 13 -20.27 -14.70 14.17
CA ALA A 13 -21.36 -14.34 13.30
C ALA A 13 -21.70 -12.85 13.52
N MET A 14 -22.02 -12.14 12.44
CA MET A 14 -22.47 -10.76 12.54
C MET A 14 -23.87 -10.74 13.18
N HIS A 15 -24.04 -9.97 14.26
CA HIS A 15 -25.33 -9.81 14.94
C HIS A 15 -26.40 -9.24 14.01
N CYS A 16 -27.62 -9.61 14.25
CA CYS A 16 -28.76 -9.08 13.50
C CYS A 16 -28.91 -7.56 13.75
N PRO A 17 -28.94 -6.71 12.70
CA PRO A 17 -29.10 -5.26 12.86
C PRO A 17 -30.52 -4.84 13.33
N PHE A 18 -31.49 -5.76 13.31
CA PHE A 18 -32.87 -5.47 13.69
C PHE A 18 -33.22 -5.83 15.13
N CYS A 19 -32.69 -6.97 15.61
CA CYS A 19 -33.02 -7.47 16.97
C CYS A 19 -31.77 -7.77 17.80
N ALA A 20 -30.59 -7.51 17.31
CA ALA A 20 -29.30 -7.75 17.98
C ALA A 20 -29.01 -9.23 18.34
N ALA A 21 -29.80 -10.19 17.86
CA ALA A 21 -29.53 -11.62 18.08
C ALA A 21 -28.20 -12.02 17.45
N GLU A 22 -27.45 -12.89 18.13
CA GLU A 22 -26.14 -13.37 17.69
C GLU A 22 -26.25 -14.41 16.55
N ASP A 23 -27.35 -15.15 16.52
CA ASP A 23 -27.53 -16.26 15.59
C ASP A 23 -28.09 -15.79 14.25
N THR A 24 -27.21 -15.76 13.25
CA THR A 24 -27.55 -15.45 11.86
C THR A 24 -26.93 -16.48 10.92
N LYS A 25 -27.62 -16.81 9.82
CA LYS A 25 -27.08 -17.71 8.79
C LYS A 25 -26.91 -16.98 7.46
N VAL A 26 -25.90 -17.39 6.69
CA VAL A 26 -25.72 -16.95 5.29
C VAL A 26 -26.60 -17.82 4.40
N ILE A 27 -27.50 -17.20 3.64
CA ILE A 27 -28.41 -17.89 2.70
C ILE A 27 -27.99 -17.77 1.23
N ASP A 28 -27.15 -16.76 0.91
CA ASP A 28 -26.59 -16.56 -0.43
C ASP A 28 -25.24 -15.86 -0.31
N SER A 29 -24.28 -16.22 -1.18
CA SER A 29 -22.96 -15.60 -1.25
C SER A 29 -22.51 -15.54 -2.70
N ARG A 30 -22.09 -14.38 -3.16
CA ARG A 30 -21.60 -14.19 -4.53
C ARG A 30 -20.52 -13.11 -4.59
N LEU A 31 -19.60 -13.25 -5.56
CA LEU A 31 -18.66 -12.21 -5.91
C LEU A 31 -19.39 -11.08 -6.66
N VAL A 32 -19.04 -9.83 -6.35
CA VAL A 32 -19.52 -8.61 -6.99
C VAL A 32 -18.35 -7.64 -7.18
N ALA A 33 -18.57 -6.53 -7.87
CA ALA A 33 -17.53 -5.56 -8.17
C ALA A 33 -16.28 -6.24 -8.79
N GLU A 34 -16.49 -7.00 -9.90
CA GLU A 34 -15.42 -7.68 -10.65
C GLU A 34 -14.55 -8.65 -9.80
N GLY A 35 -15.04 -9.08 -8.65
CA GLY A 35 -14.35 -10.01 -7.74
C GLY A 35 -13.76 -9.33 -6.51
N ASP A 36 -13.82 -8.00 -6.40
CA ASP A 36 -13.21 -7.26 -5.29
C ASP A 36 -14.02 -7.29 -4.00
N GLN A 37 -15.27 -7.79 -4.06
CA GLN A 37 -16.17 -7.86 -2.90
C GLN A 37 -16.93 -9.17 -2.87
N VAL A 38 -17.18 -9.67 -1.66
CA VAL A 38 -18.13 -10.77 -1.42
C VAL A 38 -19.42 -10.20 -0.83
N ARG A 39 -20.50 -10.29 -1.60
CA ARG A 39 -21.83 -9.94 -1.10
C ARG A 39 -22.46 -11.18 -0.46
N ARG A 40 -22.88 -11.06 0.81
CA ARG A 40 -23.57 -12.13 1.54
C ARG A 40 -24.98 -11.69 1.92
N ARG A 41 -25.99 -12.52 1.60
CA ARG A 41 -27.33 -12.36 2.11
C ARG A 41 -27.49 -13.23 3.36
N ARG A 42 -27.90 -12.60 4.45
CA ARG A 42 -28.06 -13.24 5.75
C ARG A 42 -29.51 -13.23 6.18
N GLU A 43 -29.89 -14.22 7.01
CA GLU A 43 -31.19 -14.31 7.66
C GLU A 43 -30.99 -14.51 9.16
N CYS A 44 -31.66 -13.71 9.97
CA CYS A 44 -31.67 -13.87 11.41
C CYS A 44 -32.53 -15.07 11.81
N LEU A 45 -32.00 -15.92 12.70
CA LEU A 45 -32.76 -17.09 13.18
C LEU A 45 -33.83 -16.72 14.22
N SER A 46 -33.71 -15.55 14.85
CA SER A 46 -34.66 -15.09 15.89
C SER A 46 -35.83 -14.28 15.33
N CYS A 47 -35.58 -13.27 14.46
CA CYS A 47 -36.65 -12.41 13.93
C CYS A 47 -36.98 -12.68 12.45
N SER A 48 -36.28 -13.62 11.79
CA SER A 48 -36.45 -13.98 10.38
C SER A 48 -36.18 -12.86 9.37
N GLU A 49 -35.74 -11.69 9.83
CA GLU A 49 -35.38 -10.58 8.95
C GLU A 49 -34.13 -10.90 8.13
N ARG A 50 -34.11 -10.40 6.88
CA ARG A 50 -33.06 -10.62 5.93
C ARG A 50 -32.30 -9.32 5.67
N TYR A 51 -30.96 -9.40 5.71
CA TYR A 51 -30.09 -8.27 5.43
C TYR A 51 -28.89 -8.70 4.57
N THR A 52 -28.21 -7.71 4.01
CA THR A 52 -27.04 -7.93 3.16
C THR A 52 -25.82 -7.37 3.83
N THR A 53 -24.72 -8.11 3.77
CA THR A 53 -23.39 -7.67 4.19
C THR A 53 -22.42 -7.75 3.03
N TYR A 54 -21.36 -6.95 3.08
CA TYR A 54 -20.27 -6.97 2.13
C TYR A 54 -18.97 -7.23 2.87
N GLU A 55 -18.18 -8.16 2.37
CA GLU A 55 -16.78 -8.30 2.75
C GLU A 55 -15.95 -7.61 1.69
N VAL A 56 -15.12 -6.69 2.10
CA VAL A 56 -14.17 -5.96 1.26
C VAL A 56 -12.81 -5.99 1.90
N ALA A 57 -11.74 -6.04 1.10
CA ALA A 57 -10.40 -5.90 1.63
C ALA A 57 -10.21 -4.46 2.14
N GLU A 58 -9.93 -4.29 3.42
CA GLU A 58 -9.57 -3.00 3.98
C GLU A 58 -8.10 -2.71 3.68
N LEU A 59 -7.86 -1.98 2.59
CA LEU A 59 -6.53 -1.57 2.16
C LEU A 59 -6.16 -0.21 2.77
N VAL A 60 -5.87 -0.20 4.06
CA VAL A 60 -5.46 1.02 4.76
C VAL A 60 -4.01 1.34 4.43
N MET A 61 -3.71 2.62 4.13
CA MET A 61 -2.34 3.09 3.99
C MET A 61 -1.68 3.21 5.36
N PRO A 62 -0.42 2.76 5.52
CA PRO A 62 0.30 2.92 6.77
C PRO A 62 0.56 4.39 7.09
N ARG A 63 0.64 4.73 8.37
CA ARG A 63 1.17 6.03 8.81
C ARG A 63 2.67 6.06 8.60
N ILE A 64 3.20 7.25 8.32
CA ILE A 64 4.63 7.44 8.09
C ILE A 64 5.29 7.97 9.35
N ILE A 65 6.27 7.22 9.87
CA ILE A 65 7.11 7.63 11.00
C ILE A 65 8.28 8.43 10.44
N LYS A 66 8.34 9.71 10.77
CA LYS A 66 9.43 10.62 10.40
C LYS A 66 10.70 10.34 11.23
N GLN A 67 11.85 10.86 10.78
CA GLN A 67 13.13 10.73 11.52
C GLN A 67 13.06 11.31 12.94
N ASN A 68 12.26 12.37 13.17
CA ASN A 68 12.01 12.95 14.48
C ASN A 68 10.99 12.16 15.34
N GLY A 69 10.53 11.00 14.89
CA GLY A 69 9.56 10.16 15.58
C GLY A 69 8.09 10.55 15.37
N ASN A 70 7.79 11.66 14.70
CA ASN A 70 6.41 12.07 14.42
C ASN A 70 5.74 11.10 13.47
N ARG A 71 4.45 10.85 13.70
CA ARG A 71 3.59 9.96 12.90
C ARG A 71 2.60 10.79 12.08
N GLU A 72 2.76 10.76 10.77
CA GLU A 72 1.89 11.47 9.84
C GLU A 72 1.09 10.49 8.98
N PRO A 73 -0.11 10.84 8.52
CA PRO A 73 -0.79 10.07 7.48
C PRO A 73 0.09 9.99 6.22
N PHE A 74 -0.05 8.89 5.45
CA PHE A 74 0.55 8.85 4.12
C PHE A 74 -0.06 9.95 3.25
N ASP A 75 0.79 10.77 2.64
CA ASP A 75 0.41 11.89 1.78
C ASP A 75 0.80 11.59 0.32
N GLU A 76 -0.18 11.13 -0.46
CA GLU A 76 0.02 10.85 -1.88
C GLU A 76 0.35 12.13 -2.68
N ALA A 77 -0.26 13.27 -2.33
CA ALA A 77 -0.02 14.51 -3.04
C ALA A 77 1.43 14.98 -2.87
N LYS A 78 1.99 14.80 -1.67
CA LYS A 78 3.41 15.09 -1.39
C LYS A 78 4.34 14.17 -2.17
N MET A 79 4.03 12.87 -2.24
CA MET A 79 4.81 11.91 -3.02
C MET A 79 4.75 12.27 -4.51
N ARG A 80 3.58 12.54 -5.05
CA ARG A 80 3.34 12.98 -6.43
C ARG A 80 4.12 14.24 -6.78
N ALA A 81 4.10 15.25 -5.91
CA ALA A 81 4.89 16.48 -6.09
C ALA A 81 6.41 16.20 -6.13
N GLY A 82 6.88 15.21 -5.38
CA GLY A 82 8.27 14.74 -5.43
C GLY A 82 8.63 14.16 -6.80
N PHE A 83 7.79 13.27 -7.35
CA PHE A 83 7.95 12.72 -8.70
C PHE A 83 7.91 13.81 -9.77
N THR A 84 6.94 14.71 -9.72
CA THR A 84 6.80 15.81 -10.69
C THR A 84 8.05 16.68 -10.75
N ARG A 85 8.62 17.05 -9.59
CA ARG A 85 9.86 17.85 -9.53
C ARG A 85 11.06 17.08 -10.07
N ALA A 86 11.21 15.81 -9.71
CA ALA A 86 12.34 14.99 -10.17
C ALA A 86 12.29 14.77 -11.67
N LEU A 87 11.10 14.57 -12.23
CA LEU A 87 10.84 14.27 -13.64
C LEU A 87 10.61 15.52 -14.51
N GLU A 88 10.76 16.73 -13.97
CA GLU A 88 10.57 17.95 -14.73
C GLU A 88 11.47 17.97 -15.99
N LYS A 89 10.87 18.20 -17.15
CA LYS A 89 11.53 18.18 -18.48
C LYS A 89 12.17 16.82 -18.84
N ARG A 90 11.69 15.72 -18.25
CA ARG A 90 12.08 14.35 -18.65
C ARG A 90 11.01 13.74 -19.56
N PRO A 91 11.40 12.89 -20.54
CA PRO A 91 10.47 12.25 -21.47
C PRO A 91 9.78 11.03 -20.82
N VAL A 92 9.07 11.25 -19.72
CA VAL A 92 8.31 10.24 -18.99
C VAL A 92 6.84 10.59 -19.03
N SER A 93 5.99 9.63 -19.40
CA SER A 93 4.56 9.86 -19.53
C SER A 93 3.86 10.00 -18.16
N THR A 94 2.71 10.64 -18.16
CA THR A 94 1.88 10.72 -16.94
C THR A 94 1.42 9.34 -16.51
N GLU A 95 1.12 8.47 -17.47
CA GLU A 95 0.70 7.08 -17.25
C GLU A 95 1.77 6.27 -16.52
N ASP A 96 3.05 6.42 -16.89
CA ASP A 96 4.16 5.75 -16.23
C ASP A 96 4.33 6.24 -14.79
N ILE A 97 4.16 7.56 -14.57
CA ILE A 97 4.20 8.15 -13.22
C ILE A 97 3.08 7.57 -12.35
N GLU A 98 1.86 7.49 -12.88
CA GLU A 98 0.71 6.91 -12.17
C GLU A 98 0.92 5.43 -11.85
N ALA A 99 1.44 4.67 -12.81
CA ALA A 99 1.76 3.25 -12.60
C ALA A 99 2.77 3.06 -11.47
N VAL A 100 3.83 3.88 -11.42
CA VAL A 100 4.83 3.83 -10.36
C VAL A 100 4.25 4.25 -9.00
N ILE A 101 3.44 5.31 -8.94
CA ILE A 101 2.78 5.74 -7.71
C ILE A 101 1.88 4.61 -7.16
N ASN A 102 1.10 3.97 -8.01
CA ASN A 102 0.26 2.84 -7.63
C ASN A 102 1.07 1.63 -7.19
N LYS A 103 2.20 1.34 -7.84
CA LYS A 103 3.13 0.27 -7.43
C LYS A 103 3.67 0.51 -6.02
N ILE A 104 4.09 1.73 -5.69
CA ILE A 104 4.58 2.10 -4.36
C ILE A 104 3.45 1.97 -3.31
N LYS A 105 2.25 2.47 -3.62
CA LYS A 105 1.08 2.34 -2.73
C LYS A 105 0.76 0.87 -2.44
N ASN A 106 0.79 0.03 -3.45
CA ASN A 106 0.54 -1.40 -3.30
C ASN A 106 1.64 -2.08 -2.48
N ALA A 107 2.91 -1.72 -2.68
CA ALA A 107 4.02 -2.22 -1.87
C ALA A 107 3.86 -1.84 -0.39
N LEU A 108 3.47 -0.58 -0.10
CA LEU A 108 3.21 -0.14 1.28
C LEU A 108 2.03 -0.88 1.92
N ARG A 109 0.95 -1.12 1.19
CA ARG A 109 -0.20 -1.90 1.67
C ARG A 109 0.15 -3.37 1.91
N ALA A 110 0.99 -3.93 1.03
CA ALA A 110 1.41 -5.32 1.11
C ALA A 110 2.29 -5.62 2.33
N THR A 111 2.88 -4.60 2.97
CA THR A 111 3.60 -4.79 4.24
C THR A 111 2.67 -5.29 5.35
N GLY A 112 1.37 -5.01 5.28
CA GLY A 112 0.41 -5.28 6.35
C GLY A 112 0.63 -4.45 7.62
N GLU A 113 1.62 -3.57 7.63
CA GLU A 113 2.00 -2.77 8.78
C GLU A 113 1.09 -1.53 8.92
N ARG A 114 0.78 -1.16 10.15
CA ARG A 114 0.03 0.07 10.43
C ARG A 114 0.89 1.33 10.33
N GLU A 115 2.19 1.17 10.50
CA GLU A 115 3.17 2.26 10.51
C GLU A 115 4.44 1.84 9.76
N VAL A 116 4.97 2.72 8.90
CA VAL A 116 6.20 2.49 8.12
C VAL A 116 7.13 3.68 8.29
N LYS A 117 8.42 3.43 8.46
CA LYS A 117 9.43 4.49 8.55
C LYS A 117 9.55 5.25 7.22
N SER A 118 9.71 6.58 7.30
CA SER A 118 9.87 7.43 6.10
C SER A 118 11.05 7.04 5.22
N VAL A 119 12.09 6.42 5.79
CA VAL A 119 13.24 5.90 5.03
C VAL A 119 12.79 4.81 4.05
N ILE A 120 11.95 3.87 4.47
CA ILE A 120 11.43 2.80 3.59
C ILE A 120 10.64 3.39 2.42
N LEU A 121 9.77 4.38 2.69
CA LEU A 121 9.06 5.08 1.63
C LEU A 121 10.03 5.78 0.66
N GLY A 122 11.07 6.42 1.19
CA GLY A 122 12.08 7.08 0.38
C GLY A 122 12.87 6.10 -0.50
N GLU A 123 13.24 4.95 0.04
CA GLU A 123 13.91 3.88 -0.72
C GLU A 123 13.01 3.36 -1.84
N LEU A 124 11.73 3.09 -1.56
CA LEU A 124 10.77 2.69 -2.59
C LEU A 124 10.63 3.73 -3.71
N VAL A 125 10.62 5.02 -3.37
CA VAL A 125 10.58 6.11 -4.37
C VAL A 125 11.87 6.12 -5.19
N MET A 126 13.03 6.03 -4.55
CA MET A 126 14.33 6.04 -5.24
C MET A 126 14.50 4.86 -6.18
N ASP A 127 14.16 3.64 -5.74
CA ASP A 127 14.28 2.43 -6.55
C ASP A 127 13.40 2.50 -7.80
N ASN A 128 12.18 3.04 -7.67
CA ASN A 128 11.30 3.21 -8.82
C ASN A 128 11.73 4.37 -9.73
N LEU A 129 12.25 5.48 -9.20
CA LEU A 129 12.81 6.56 -10.00
C LEU A 129 14.05 6.09 -10.78
N LYS A 130 14.89 5.26 -10.16
CA LYS A 130 16.07 4.67 -10.80
C LYS A 130 15.72 3.86 -12.05
N GLN A 131 14.62 3.10 -11.99
CA GLN A 131 14.11 2.32 -13.11
C GLN A 131 13.45 3.21 -14.18
N LEU A 132 12.76 4.26 -13.77
CA LEU A 132 12.00 5.13 -14.64
C LEU A 132 12.90 6.12 -15.41
N ASP A 133 13.77 6.83 -14.70
CA ASP A 133 14.71 7.80 -15.26
C ASP A 133 15.89 8.07 -14.32
N LYS A 134 17.10 7.72 -14.75
CA LYS A 134 18.31 7.87 -13.93
C LYS A 134 18.61 9.32 -13.53
N VAL A 135 18.28 10.31 -14.37
CA VAL A 135 18.47 11.73 -14.05
C VAL A 135 17.48 12.18 -12.97
N ALA A 136 16.22 11.73 -13.06
CA ALA A 136 15.22 11.99 -12.02
C ALA A 136 15.61 11.37 -10.68
N TYR A 137 16.18 10.15 -10.70
CA TYR A 137 16.74 9.54 -9.49
C TYR A 137 17.81 10.43 -8.84
N VAL A 138 18.80 10.91 -9.62
CA VAL A 138 19.87 11.78 -9.11
C VAL A 138 19.33 13.06 -8.50
N ARG A 139 18.36 13.71 -9.16
CA ARG A 139 17.68 14.90 -8.65
C ARG A 139 16.95 14.65 -7.34
N PHE A 140 16.25 13.54 -7.24
CA PHE A 140 15.53 13.18 -6.01
C PHE A 140 16.52 12.84 -4.89
N ALA A 141 17.54 12.02 -5.19
CA ALA A 141 18.56 11.60 -4.25
C ALA A 141 19.34 12.79 -3.67
N SER A 142 19.64 13.82 -4.48
CA SER A 142 20.36 15.03 -4.03
C SER A 142 19.63 15.78 -2.90
N VAL A 143 18.30 15.69 -2.85
CA VAL A 143 17.49 16.32 -1.78
C VAL A 143 17.21 15.34 -0.65
N TYR A 144 16.96 14.07 -0.99
CA TYR A 144 16.52 13.06 -0.03
C TYR A 144 17.66 12.51 0.84
N ARG A 145 18.83 12.23 0.25
CA ARG A 145 19.98 11.64 0.95
C ARG A 145 20.81 12.66 1.72
N SER A 146 20.65 13.97 1.45
CA SER A 146 21.45 15.02 2.11
C SER A 146 22.93 14.71 2.07
N PHE A 147 23.50 14.53 0.86
CA PHE A 147 24.92 14.21 0.69
C PHE A 147 25.81 15.22 1.46
N GLU A 148 26.77 14.71 2.21
CA GLU A 148 27.67 15.54 3.02
C GLU A 148 28.75 16.17 2.16
N ASP A 149 29.17 15.50 1.08
CA ASP A 149 30.17 16.01 0.16
C ASP A 149 29.94 15.57 -1.30
N ILE A 150 30.82 16.09 -2.20
CA ILE A 150 30.76 15.82 -3.63
C ILE A 150 31.19 14.38 -3.94
N SER A 151 32.01 13.74 -3.11
CA SER A 151 32.49 12.36 -3.33
C SER A 151 31.34 11.36 -3.18
N GLU A 152 30.54 11.49 -2.13
CA GLU A 152 29.32 10.66 -1.95
C GLU A 152 28.35 10.79 -3.12
N PHE A 153 28.19 12.02 -3.63
CA PHE A 153 27.35 12.26 -4.78
C PHE A 153 27.89 11.60 -6.05
N ARG A 154 29.23 11.64 -6.25
CA ARG A 154 29.90 10.98 -7.38
C ARG A 154 29.74 9.47 -7.31
N ASP A 155 29.96 8.87 -6.14
CA ASP A 155 29.83 7.43 -5.93
C ASP A 155 28.41 6.94 -6.25
N ALA A 156 27.40 7.75 -5.87
CA ALA A 156 26.00 7.46 -6.21
C ALA A 156 25.76 7.47 -7.73
N ILE A 157 26.42 8.37 -8.49
CA ILE A 157 26.34 8.42 -9.95
C ILE A 157 27.07 7.24 -10.59
N GLU A 158 28.30 6.93 -10.16
CA GLU A 158 29.08 5.83 -10.67
C GLU A 158 28.37 4.48 -10.48
N SER A 159 27.69 4.31 -9.35
CA SER A 159 26.87 3.12 -9.11
C SER A 159 25.72 2.96 -10.10
N LEU A 160 25.17 4.06 -10.63
CA LEU A 160 24.11 4.05 -11.65
C LEU A 160 24.63 3.71 -13.06
N GLU A 161 25.89 4.07 -13.35
CA GLU A 161 26.50 3.80 -14.65
C GLU A 161 26.93 2.34 -14.79
N SER A 162 27.35 1.72 -13.68
CA SER A 162 27.80 0.32 -13.65
C SER A 162 26.67 -0.70 -13.79
N GLU A 163 25.40 -0.31 -13.63
CA GLU A 163 24.27 -1.21 -13.82
C GLU A 163 23.91 -1.38 -15.30
N PRO A 164 23.80 -2.63 -15.80
CA PRO A 164 23.41 -2.89 -17.18
C PRO A 164 22.02 -2.31 -17.45
N ARG A 165 21.86 -1.66 -18.62
CA ARG A 165 20.56 -1.15 -19.08
C ARG A 165 19.64 -2.35 -19.30
N SER A 166 18.63 -2.51 -18.45
CA SER A 166 17.53 -3.42 -18.73
C SER A 166 16.70 -2.82 -19.88
N HIS A 167 16.73 -3.49 -21.02
CA HIS A 167 15.87 -3.19 -22.19
C HIS A 167 14.48 -3.79 -21.98
#